data_7fc248d3882922fa6714c5397c388792
#
_entry.id   7fc248d3882922fa6714c5397c388792
#
_cell.length_a   1.000
_cell.length_b   1.000
_cell.length_c   1.000
_cell.angle_alpha   90.00
_cell.angle_beta   90.00
_cell.angle_gamma   90.00
#
_symmetry.space_group_name_H-M   'P 1'
#
loop_
_entity.id
_entity.type
_entity.pdbx_description
1 polymer ?
#
loop_
_entity_poly.entity_id
_entity_poly.type
_entity_poly.pdbx_seq_one_letter_code
_entity_poly.pdbx_strand_id
1 'polypeptide(L)'
;MSAYIAAYIVLICLSAFFSASEMCFSSANRMRLESAAEGGNRGAKIALKVMDKFDDSLSAILIGNNLVNIATSSIASVVVILIAGDSWTWLSTVITTVLVIIFGETMPKIVAKKNANRIAPVFAYPVRLLTYILTPVIWIVVGLVRLITLPLKGEKTQEDDEAAVEELQSIIETAEDEDVLDE
;
A
#
# COMPACT_ATOMS: atom_id res chain seq x y z
N MET A 1 27.53 14.50 9.36
CA MET A 1 27.08 14.48 7.94
C MET A 1 26.77 13.09 7.44
N SER A 2 27.71 12.14 7.51
CA SER A 2 27.47 10.73 7.06
C SER A 2 26.24 10.07 7.67
N ALA A 3 25.94 10.29 8.95
CA ALA A 3 24.76 9.74 9.60
C ALA A 3 23.43 10.26 9.00
N TYR A 4 23.34 11.54 8.66
CA TYR A 4 22.14 12.11 8.03
C TYR A 4 21.93 11.58 6.62
N ILE A 5 23.01 11.41 5.84
CA ILE A 5 22.94 10.83 4.48
C ILE A 5 22.52 9.36 4.58
N ALA A 6 23.08 8.60 5.51
CA ALA A 6 22.67 7.21 5.74
C ALA A 6 21.19 7.12 6.13
N ALA A 7 20.74 7.97 7.07
CA ALA A 7 19.33 8.03 7.46
C ALA A 7 18.42 8.39 6.29
N TYR A 8 18.81 9.33 5.44
CA TYR A 8 18.05 9.70 4.24
C TYR A 8 17.88 8.51 3.27
N ILE A 9 18.97 7.76 3.01
CA ILE A 9 18.91 6.57 2.15
C ILE A 9 18.00 5.50 2.76
N VAL A 10 18.12 5.24 4.07
CA VAL A 10 17.26 4.27 4.77
C VAL A 10 15.78 4.68 4.67
N LEU A 11 15.47 5.96 4.82
CA LEU A 11 14.10 6.45 4.71
C LEU A 11 13.53 6.30 3.29
N ILE A 12 14.32 6.56 2.25
CA ILE A 12 13.90 6.29 0.86
C ILE A 12 13.63 4.80 0.65
N CYS A 13 14.47 3.91 1.19
CA CYS A 13 14.25 2.47 1.11
C CYS A 13 12.97 2.03 1.87
N LEU A 14 12.67 2.65 3.01
CA LEU A 14 11.43 2.41 3.75
C LEU A 14 10.20 2.92 2.99
N SER A 15 10.28 4.12 2.38
CA SER A 15 9.22 4.64 1.51
C SER A 15 8.97 3.68 0.33
N ALA A 16 10.03 3.21 -0.33
CA ALA A 16 9.95 2.22 -1.40
C ALA A 16 9.29 0.90 -0.93
N PHE A 17 9.62 0.44 0.27
CA PHE A 17 9.00 -0.74 0.87
C PHE A 17 7.50 -0.55 1.11
N PHE A 18 7.07 0.59 1.66
CA PHE A 18 5.65 0.86 1.89
C PHE A 18 4.87 0.98 0.58
N SER A 19 5.40 1.72 -0.39
CA SER A 19 4.80 1.88 -1.71
C SER A 19 4.70 0.56 -2.48
N ALA A 20 5.74 -0.28 -2.39
CA ALA A 20 5.72 -1.62 -2.96
C ALA A 20 4.72 -2.54 -2.25
N SER A 21 4.61 -2.44 -0.92
CA SER A 21 3.65 -3.23 -0.13
C SER A 21 2.21 -2.91 -0.51
N GLU A 22 1.85 -1.64 -0.59
CA GLU A 22 0.53 -1.18 -1.03
C GLU A 22 0.15 -1.81 -2.37
N MET A 23 1.00 -1.63 -3.39
CA MET A 23 0.72 -2.11 -4.74
C MET A 23 0.74 -3.64 -4.82
N CYS A 24 1.60 -4.28 -4.03
CA CYS A 24 1.71 -5.73 -3.99
C CYS A 24 0.42 -6.38 -3.50
N PHE A 25 -0.12 -5.93 -2.35
CA PHE A 25 -1.34 -6.50 -1.78
C PHE A 25 -2.60 -6.11 -2.56
N SER A 26 -2.63 -4.93 -3.20
CA SER A 26 -3.72 -4.55 -4.11
C SER A 26 -3.75 -5.34 -5.40
N SER A 27 -2.59 -5.86 -5.86
CA SER A 27 -2.47 -6.54 -7.17
C SER A 27 -2.26 -8.05 -7.06
N ALA A 28 -2.14 -8.61 -5.85
CA ALA A 28 -1.91 -10.02 -5.65
C ALA A 28 -3.17 -10.85 -5.96
N ASN A 29 -2.99 -11.94 -6.68
CA ASN A 29 -4.07 -12.87 -6.98
C ASN A 29 -4.29 -13.82 -5.80
N ARG A 30 -5.48 -13.76 -5.19
CA ARG A 30 -5.86 -14.54 -4.00
C ARG A 30 -5.76 -16.03 -4.24
N MET A 31 -6.28 -16.55 -5.36
CA MET A 31 -6.25 -17.98 -5.68
C MET A 31 -4.83 -18.53 -5.80
N ARG A 32 -3.90 -17.76 -6.39
CA ARG A 32 -2.49 -18.15 -6.45
C ARG A 32 -1.83 -18.22 -5.08
N LEU A 33 -2.18 -17.29 -4.18
CA LEU A 33 -1.69 -17.31 -2.80
C LEU A 33 -2.30 -18.47 -1.99
N GLU A 34 -3.56 -18.81 -2.21
CA GLU A 34 -4.24 -19.97 -1.61
C GLU A 34 -3.56 -21.28 -2.04
N SER A 35 -3.35 -21.49 -3.33
CA SER A 35 -2.62 -22.67 -3.85
C SER A 35 -1.19 -22.75 -3.28
N ALA A 36 -0.47 -21.61 -3.17
CA ALA A 36 0.85 -21.58 -2.56
C ALA A 36 0.81 -21.92 -1.05
N ALA A 37 -0.23 -21.46 -0.35
CA ALA A 37 -0.44 -21.71 1.07
C ALA A 37 -0.76 -23.20 1.34
N GLU A 38 -1.56 -23.85 0.49
CA GLU A 38 -1.85 -25.28 0.49
C GLU A 38 -0.58 -26.08 0.23
N GLY A 39 0.28 -25.61 -0.69
CA GLY A 39 1.60 -26.17 -0.95
C GLY A 39 2.62 -25.97 0.18
N GLY A 40 2.20 -25.44 1.34
CA GLY A 40 3.01 -25.31 2.55
C GLY A 40 3.77 -23.97 2.70
N ASN A 41 3.57 -23.00 1.82
CA ASN A 41 4.20 -21.69 1.92
C ASN A 41 3.61 -20.87 3.08
N ARG A 42 4.41 -20.73 4.16
CA ARG A 42 3.99 -19.97 5.36
C ARG A 42 3.79 -18.49 5.07
N GLY A 43 4.60 -17.90 4.19
CA GLY A 43 4.47 -16.49 3.79
C GLY A 43 3.14 -16.24 3.07
N ALA A 44 2.72 -17.15 2.18
CA ALA A 44 1.43 -17.07 1.50
C ALA A 44 0.26 -17.15 2.50
N LYS A 45 0.34 -18.00 3.54
CA LYS A 45 -0.67 -18.03 4.62
C LYS A 45 -0.78 -16.72 5.38
N ILE A 46 0.34 -16.02 5.57
CA ILE A 46 0.34 -14.71 6.23
C ILE A 46 -0.16 -13.64 5.29
N ALA A 47 0.20 -13.69 4.00
CA ALA A 47 -0.28 -12.77 2.97
C ALA A 47 -1.81 -12.80 2.85
N LEU A 48 -2.41 -14.00 2.86
CA LEU A 48 -3.87 -14.13 2.88
C LEU A 48 -4.50 -13.46 4.12
N LYS A 49 -3.89 -13.62 5.30
CA LYS A 49 -4.39 -12.94 6.52
C LYS A 49 -4.27 -11.41 6.45
N VAL A 50 -3.27 -10.89 5.75
CA VAL A 50 -3.13 -9.46 5.48
C VAL A 50 -4.22 -8.99 4.52
N MET A 51 -4.53 -9.80 3.49
CA MET A 51 -5.61 -9.52 2.54
C MET A 51 -7.00 -9.64 3.16
N ASP A 52 -7.22 -10.58 4.08
CA ASP A 52 -8.49 -10.71 4.82
C ASP A 52 -8.80 -9.48 5.69
N LYS A 53 -7.77 -8.72 6.08
CA LYS A 53 -7.86 -7.44 6.82
C LYS A 53 -7.23 -6.32 6.00
N PHE A 54 -7.60 -6.25 4.73
CA PHE A 54 -6.94 -5.36 3.77
C PHE A 54 -7.02 -3.89 4.19
N ASP A 55 -8.19 -3.42 4.64
CA ASP A 55 -8.39 -2.02 5.04
C ASP A 55 -7.49 -1.61 6.20
N ASP A 56 -7.36 -2.46 7.23
CA ASP A 56 -6.48 -2.22 8.38
C ASP A 56 -5.01 -2.22 7.93
N SER A 57 -4.63 -3.18 7.08
CA SER A 57 -3.26 -3.32 6.58
C SER A 57 -2.89 -2.18 5.65
N LEU A 58 -3.80 -1.76 4.77
CA LEU A 58 -3.62 -0.60 3.88
C LEU A 58 -3.47 0.68 4.70
N SER A 59 -4.32 0.88 5.71
CA SER A 59 -4.23 2.03 6.61
C SER A 59 -2.86 2.09 7.31
N ALA A 60 -2.35 0.95 7.80
CA ALA A 60 -1.04 0.86 8.42
C ALA A 60 0.09 1.23 7.44
N ILE A 61 0.03 0.70 6.21
CA ILE A 61 0.99 0.98 5.14
C ILE A 61 1.00 2.48 4.80
N LEU A 62 -0.19 3.09 4.62
CA LEU A 62 -0.33 4.50 4.28
C LEU A 62 0.17 5.42 5.41
N ILE A 63 -0.14 5.11 6.67
CA ILE A 63 0.37 5.85 7.83
C ILE A 63 1.89 5.75 7.86
N GLY A 64 2.45 4.56 7.73
CA GLY A 64 3.89 4.33 7.69
C GLY A 64 4.59 5.09 6.55
N ASN A 65 4.03 5.03 5.36
CA ASN A 65 4.56 5.73 4.18
C ASN A 65 4.58 7.25 4.38
N ASN A 66 3.46 7.82 4.86
CA ASN A 66 3.39 9.25 5.12
C ASN A 66 4.38 9.70 6.19
N LEU A 67 4.50 8.94 7.29
CA LEU A 67 5.48 9.24 8.35
C LEU A 67 6.91 9.24 7.81
N VAL A 68 7.27 8.24 7.01
CA VAL A 68 8.59 8.12 6.39
C VAL A 68 8.84 9.27 5.41
N ASN A 69 7.86 9.66 4.59
CA ASN A 69 8.00 10.75 3.64
C ASN A 69 8.20 12.11 4.33
N ILE A 70 7.49 12.36 5.45
CA ILE A 70 7.70 13.55 6.28
C ILE A 70 9.12 13.55 6.88
N ALA A 71 9.55 12.42 7.43
CA ALA A 71 10.89 12.28 7.99
C ALA A 71 11.99 12.47 6.91
N THR A 72 11.79 11.92 5.71
CA THR A 72 12.69 12.06 4.56
C THR A 72 12.88 13.53 4.19
N SER A 73 11.78 14.27 4.04
CA SER A 73 11.80 15.70 3.71
C SER A 73 12.49 16.53 4.81
N SER A 74 12.24 16.19 6.07
CA SER A 74 12.86 16.88 7.22
C SER A 74 14.37 16.67 7.26
N ILE A 75 14.84 15.43 7.08
CA ILE A 75 16.27 15.10 7.05
C ILE A 75 16.95 15.72 5.84
N ALA A 76 16.31 15.71 4.66
CA ALA A 76 16.84 16.36 3.47
C ALA A 76 17.07 17.86 3.68
N SER A 77 16.13 18.56 4.30
CA SER A 77 16.29 19.98 4.64
C SER A 77 17.48 20.23 5.55
N VAL A 78 17.66 19.41 6.59
CA VAL A 78 18.82 19.52 7.49
C VAL A 78 20.13 19.29 6.72
N VAL A 79 20.19 18.28 5.86
CA VAL A 79 21.40 17.99 5.05
C VAL A 79 21.75 19.18 4.17
N VAL A 80 20.79 19.82 3.51
CA VAL A 80 21.04 20.95 2.63
C VAL A 80 21.45 22.19 3.40
N ILE A 81 20.83 22.49 4.53
CA ILE A 81 21.25 23.60 5.39
C ILE A 81 22.71 23.45 5.81
N LEU A 82 23.12 22.23 6.17
CA LEU A 82 24.51 21.95 6.60
C LEU A 82 25.52 22.06 5.46
N ILE A 83 25.14 21.82 4.20
CA ILE A 83 26.04 21.82 3.05
C ILE A 83 26.05 23.16 2.32
N ALA A 84 24.87 23.73 2.07
CA ALA A 84 24.70 24.87 1.17
C ALA A 84 24.13 26.12 1.85
N GLY A 85 23.68 26.01 3.10
CA GLY A 85 23.04 27.08 3.85
C GLY A 85 21.54 27.15 3.61
N ASP A 86 20.89 28.01 4.41
CA ASP A 86 19.41 28.09 4.52
C ASP A 86 18.73 28.56 3.23
N SER A 87 19.41 29.40 2.45
CA SER A 87 18.89 29.94 1.18
C SER A 87 18.59 28.87 0.12
N TRP A 88 19.15 27.66 0.23
CA TRP A 88 19.00 26.56 -0.72
C TRP A 88 17.95 25.52 -0.31
N THR A 89 17.23 25.76 0.77
CA THR A 89 16.24 24.79 1.31
C THR A 89 15.09 24.50 0.34
N TRP A 90 14.65 25.48 -0.44
CA TRP A 90 13.64 25.30 -1.47
C TRP A 90 14.09 24.30 -2.56
N LEU A 91 15.36 24.36 -2.98
CA LEU A 91 15.91 23.44 -3.98
C LEU A 91 16.00 22.02 -3.42
N SER A 92 16.33 21.88 -2.12
CA SER A 92 16.27 20.60 -1.41
C SER A 92 14.91 19.97 -1.51
N THR A 93 13.85 20.73 -1.25
CA THR A 93 12.48 20.24 -1.31
C THR A 93 12.15 19.71 -2.71
N VAL A 94 12.51 20.45 -3.77
CA VAL A 94 12.26 20.02 -5.15
C VAL A 94 13.02 18.74 -5.48
N ILE A 95 14.32 18.67 -5.19
CA ILE A 95 15.15 17.49 -5.47
C ILE A 95 14.64 16.28 -4.67
N THR A 96 14.36 16.45 -3.39
CA THR A 96 13.85 15.37 -2.53
C THR A 96 12.52 14.85 -3.04
N THR A 97 11.59 15.74 -3.41
CA THR A 97 10.30 15.36 -3.96
C THR A 97 10.46 14.49 -5.21
N VAL A 98 11.31 14.90 -6.14
CA VAL A 98 11.58 14.12 -7.37
C VAL A 98 12.19 12.75 -7.04
N LEU A 99 13.16 12.70 -6.12
CA LEU A 99 13.80 11.44 -5.71
C LEU A 99 12.81 10.50 -5.02
N VAL A 100 11.98 11.02 -4.12
CA VAL A 100 10.94 10.23 -3.42
C VAL A 100 9.89 9.73 -4.40
N ILE A 101 9.39 10.57 -5.31
CA ILE A 101 8.41 10.14 -6.32
C ILE A 101 8.97 9.02 -7.20
N ILE A 102 10.20 9.14 -7.65
CA ILE A 102 10.79 8.15 -8.56
C ILE A 102 11.16 6.87 -7.81
N PHE A 103 12.02 6.99 -6.78
CA PHE A 103 12.64 5.84 -6.11
C PHE A 103 11.87 5.34 -4.90
N GLY A 104 11.15 6.21 -4.22
CA GLY A 104 10.34 5.86 -3.04
C GLY A 104 8.92 5.41 -3.40
N GLU A 105 8.39 5.81 -4.57
CA GLU A 105 6.98 5.56 -4.89
C GLU A 105 6.78 4.89 -6.26
N THR A 106 7.12 5.55 -7.37
CA THR A 106 6.71 5.08 -8.71
C THR A 106 7.41 3.79 -9.12
N MET A 107 8.74 3.72 -9.05
CA MET A 107 9.48 2.50 -9.41
C MET A 107 9.11 1.30 -8.54
N PRO A 108 9.06 1.42 -7.20
CA PRO A 108 8.67 0.31 -6.34
C PRO A 108 7.26 -0.21 -6.61
N LYS A 109 6.29 0.68 -6.87
CA LYS A 109 4.91 0.30 -7.23
C LYS A 109 4.87 -0.49 -8.54
N ILE A 110 5.57 -0.04 -9.57
CA ILE A 110 5.61 -0.73 -10.87
C ILE A 110 6.22 -2.13 -10.73
N VAL A 111 7.35 -2.25 -10.01
CA VAL A 111 8.03 -3.54 -9.78
C VAL A 111 7.15 -4.48 -8.97
N ALA A 112 6.52 -3.97 -7.91
CA ALA A 112 5.64 -4.75 -7.04
C ALA A 112 4.40 -5.24 -7.77
N LYS A 113 3.76 -4.41 -8.61
CA LYS A 113 2.61 -4.79 -9.43
C LYS A 113 2.92 -5.98 -10.33
N LYS A 114 4.08 -5.95 -11.03
CA LYS A 114 4.50 -7.04 -11.94
C LYS A 114 4.81 -8.35 -11.20
N ASN A 115 5.24 -8.28 -9.95
CA ASN A 115 5.72 -9.43 -9.18
C ASN A 115 4.88 -9.69 -7.90
N ALA A 116 3.64 -9.20 -7.83
CA ALA A 116 2.82 -9.16 -6.64
C ALA A 116 2.74 -10.53 -5.92
N ASN A 117 2.43 -11.61 -6.65
CA ASN A 117 2.30 -12.95 -6.07
C ASN A 117 3.60 -13.54 -5.49
N ARG A 118 4.77 -13.04 -5.93
CA ARG A 118 6.08 -13.45 -5.40
C ARG A 118 6.51 -12.60 -4.20
N ILE A 119 6.18 -11.31 -4.23
CA ILE A 119 6.57 -10.33 -3.21
C ILE A 119 5.65 -10.40 -2.00
N ALA A 120 4.33 -10.60 -2.20
CA ALA A 120 3.35 -10.63 -1.11
C ALA A 120 3.68 -11.60 0.03
N PRO A 121 4.13 -12.85 -0.21
CA PRO A 121 4.52 -13.75 0.87
C PRO A 121 5.69 -13.26 1.73
N VAL A 122 6.61 -12.50 1.14
CA VAL A 122 7.78 -11.95 1.86
C VAL A 122 7.38 -10.70 2.63
N PHE A 123 6.63 -9.81 2.00
CA PHE A 123 6.21 -8.54 2.60
C PHE A 123 5.11 -8.70 3.65
N ALA A 124 4.41 -9.83 3.65
CA ALA A 124 3.36 -10.13 4.61
C ALA A 124 3.84 -10.11 6.07
N TYR A 125 5.08 -10.54 6.34
CA TYR A 125 5.62 -10.54 7.69
C TYR A 125 5.78 -9.12 8.28
N PRO A 126 6.55 -8.22 7.64
CA PRO A 126 6.71 -6.87 8.16
C PRO A 126 5.40 -6.07 8.12
N VAL A 127 4.55 -6.23 7.10
CA VAL A 127 3.26 -5.54 7.03
C VAL A 127 2.34 -5.97 8.17
N ARG A 128 2.23 -7.27 8.44
CA ARG A 128 1.43 -7.77 9.57
C ARG A 128 1.93 -7.25 10.92
N LEU A 129 3.26 -7.22 11.12
CA LEU A 129 3.84 -6.66 12.33
C LEU A 129 3.52 -5.17 12.48
N LEU A 130 3.65 -4.41 11.39
CA LEU A 130 3.32 -2.99 11.34
C LEU A 130 1.83 -2.74 11.67
N THR A 131 0.93 -3.49 11.04
CA THR A 131 -0.51 -3.40 11.29
C THR A 131 -0.81 -3.63 12.77
N TYR A 132 -0.16 -4.63 13.39
CA TYR A 132 -0.33 -4.91 14.81
C TYR A 132 0.15 -3.75 15.70
N ILE A 133 1.31 -3.17 15.39
CA ILE A 133 1.86 -2.03 16.14
C ILE A 133 0.98 -0.78 15.96
N LEU A 134 0.47 -0.54 14.76
CA LEU A 134 -0.34 0.62 14.44
C LEU A 134 -1.84 0.44 14.73
N THR A 135 -2.28 -0.73 15.18
CA THR A 135 -3.69 -1.00 15.52
C THR A 135 -4.34 0.11 16.36
N PRO A 136 -3.73 0.62 17.45
CA PRO A 136 -4.35 1.69 18.24
C PRO A 136 -4.54 2.99 17.43
N VAL A 137 -3.59 3.31 16.54
CA VAL A 137 -3.67 4.49 15.67
C VAL A 137 -4.75 4.30 14.61
N ILE A 138 -4.81 3.12 14.00
CA ILE A 138 -5.82 2.74 13.00
C ILE A 138 -7.21 2.88 13.60
N TRP A 139 -7.43 2.41 14.82
CA TRP A 139 -8.72 2.53 15.51
C TRP A 139 -9.16 3.99 15.68
N ILE A 140 -8.24 4.88 16.01
CA ILE A 140 -8.53 6.31 16.12
C ILE A 140 -8.90 6.88 14.74
N VAL A 141 -8.14 6.58 13.70
CA VAL A 141 -8.37 7.07 12.33
C VAL A 141 -9.70 6.55 11.78
N VAL A 142 -9.92 5.23 11.86
CA VAL A 142 -11.17 4.59 11.39
C VAL A 142 -12.38 5.09 12.19
N GLY A 143 -12.23 5.29 13.51
CA GLY A 143 -13.26 5.88 14.36
C GLY A 143 -13.62 7.30 13.93
N LEU A 144 -12.63 8.12 13.60
CA LEU A 144 -12.82 9.49 13.10
C LEU A 144 -13.51 9.49 11.73
N VAL A 145 -13.07 8.63 10.81
CA VAL A 145 -13.70 8.46 9.49
C VAL A 145 -15.15 8.04 9.64
N ARG A 146 -15.44 7.05 10.49
CA ARG A 146 -16.83 6.63 10.78
C ARG A 146 -17.68 7.79 11.33
N LEU A 147 -17.14 8.59 12.23
CA LEU A 147 -17.84 9.76 12.78
C LEU A 147 -18.19 10.79 11.71
N ILE A 148 -17.27 11.04 10.77
CA ILE A 148 -17.47 11.98 9.65
C ILE A 148 -18.44 11.40 8.61
N THR A 149 -18.40 10.10 8.36
CA THR A 149 -19.27 9.45 7.36
C THR A 149 -20.64 9.05 7.91
N LEU A 150 -20.84 9.10 9.24
CA LEU A 150 -22.14 8.81 9.86
C LEU A 150 -23.30 9.63 9.26
N PRO A 151 -23.19 10.96 9.04
CA PRO A 151 -24.25 11.75 8.42
C PRO A 151 -24.40 11.49 6.91
N LEU A 152 -23.41 10.86 6.26
CA LEU A 152 -23.44 10.50 4.82
C LEU A 152 -24.04 9.11 4.57
N LYS A 153 -24.27 8.31 5.61
CA LYS A 153 -25.08 7.09 5.56
C LYS A 153 -26.57 7.42 5.60
N GLY A 154 -27.02 8.25 4.69
CA GLY A 154 -28.39 8.25 4.23
C GLY A 154 -28.59 7.03 3.34
N GLU A 155 -29.58 6.19 3.72
CA GLU A 155 -30.16 5.07 2.98
C GLU A 155 -29.18 4.23 2.13
N LYS A 156 -29.04 2.96 2.46
CA LYS A 156 -28.58 1.96 1.50
C LYS A 156 -29.45 2.14 0.24
N THR A 157 -28.88 2.78 -0.74
CA THR A 157 -29.55 2.96 -2.02
C THR A 157 -29.61 1.58 -2.67
N GLN A 158 -30.79 1.21 -3.18
CA GLN A 158 -30.99 0.01 -3.99
C GLN A 158 -29.97 -0.08 -5.16
N GLU A 159 -29.31 1.04 -5.50
CA GLU A 159 -28.23 1.13 -6.48
C GLU A 159 -27.00 0.27 -6.17
N ASP A 160 -26.63 0.07 -4.88
CA ASP A 160 -25.51 -0.80 -4.51
C ASP A 160 -25.82 -2.28 -4.71
N ASP A 161 -27.09 -2.67 -4.50
CA ASP A 161 -27.55 -4.04 -4.75
C ASP A 161 -27.80 -4.27 -6.25
N GLU A 162 -28.25 -3.26 -6.99
CA GLU A 162 -28.41 -3.31 -8.47
C GLU A 162 -27.07 -3.37 -9.19
N ALA A 163 -26.06 -2.59 -8.76
CA ALA A 163 -24.70 -2.65 -9.30
C ALA A 163 -24.03 -4.02 -9.08
N ALA A 164 -24.23 -4.63 -7.91
CA ALA A 164 -23.74 -5.97 -7.60
C ALA A 164 -24.44 -7.06 -8.46
N VAL A 165 -25.72 -6.87 -8.77
CA VAL A 165 -26.49 -7.78 -9.64
C VAL A 165 -26.05 -7.61 -11.11
N GLU A 166 -25.81 -6.38 -11.59
CA GLU A 166 -25.26 -6.12 -12.92
C GLU A 166 -23.85 -6.71 -13.10
N GLU A 167 -22.99 -6.60 -12.08
CA GLU A 167 -21.65 -7.19 -12.11
C GLU A 167 -21.72 -8.73 -12.17
N LEU A 168 -22.61 -9.34 -11.40
CA LEU A 168 -22.85 -10.79 -11.47
C LEU A 168 -23.44 -11.22 -12.82
N GLN A 169 -24.34 -10.45 -13.39
CA GLN A 169 -24.91 -10.73 -14.72
C GLN A 169 -23.83 -10.65 -15.81
N SER A 170 -22.95 -9.64 -15.76
CA SER A 170 -21.84 -9.51 -16.72
C SER A 170 -20.83 -10.68 -16.64
N ILE A 171 -20.59 -11.21 -15.44
CA ILE A 171 -19.73 -12.37 -15.22
C ILE A 171 -20.37 -13.64 -15.80
N ILE A 172 -21.67 -13.82 -15.61
CA ILE A 172 -22.42 -14.97 -16.13
C ILE A 172 -22.47 -14.92 -17.66
N GLU A 173 -22.75 -13.74 -18.23
CA GLU A 173 -22.80 -13.53 -19.68
C GLU A 173 -21.44 -13.77 -20.35
N THR A 174 -20.34 -13.36 -19.70
CA THR A 174 -18.97 -13.63 -20.16
C THR A 174 -18.63 -15.12 -20.06
N ALA A 175 -19.11 -15.83 -19.05
CA ALA A 175 -18.90 -17.26 -18.89
C ALA A 175 -19.72 -18.10 -19.89
N GLU A 176 -20.93 -17.66 -20.25
CA GLU A 176 -21.74 -18.28 -21.32
C GLU A 176 -21.11 -18.11 -22.70
N ASP A 177 -20.53 -16.93 -22.98
CA ASP A 177 -19.84 -16.68 -24.27
C ASP A 177 -18.53 -17.49 -24.42
N GLU A 178 -17.82 -17.80 -23.32
CA GLU A 178 -16.63 -18.65 -23.37
C GLU A 178 -16.96 -20.15 -23.57
N ASP A 179 -18.11 -20.64 -23.13
CA ASP A 179 -18.53 -22.04 -23.30
C ASP A 179 -19.05 -22.34 -24.72
N VAL A 180 -19.37 -21.32 -25.53
CA VAL A 180 -19.83 -21.45 -26.92
C VAL A 180 -18.68 -21.56 -27.93
N LEU A 181 -17.42 -21.35 -27.49
CA LEU A 181 -16.25 -21.38 -28.39
C LEU A 181 -15.48 -22.70 -28.37
N ASP A 182 -15.95 -23.74 -27.66
CA ASP A 182 -15.34 -25.06 -27.57
C ASP A 182 -16.16 -26.18 -28.25
N GLU A 183 -16.91 -25.89 -29.34
CA GLU A 183 -17.44 -26.88 -30.26
C GLU A 183 -16.80 -26.78 -31.65
#